data_c89299f2f37a7e02c40243df92605541
#
_entry.id   c89299f2f37a7e02c40243df92605541
#
_cell.length_a   1.000
_cell.length_b   1.000
_cell.length_c   1.000
_cell.angle_alpha   90.00
_cell.angle_beta   90.00
_cell.angle_gamma   90.00
#
_symmetry.space_group_name_H-M   'P 1'
#
loop_
_entity.id
_entity.type
_entity.pdbx_description
1 polymer ?
#
loop_
_entity_poly.entity_id
_entity_poly.type
_entity_poly.pdbx_seq_one_letter_code
_entity_poly.pdbx_strand_id
1 'polypeptide(L)'
;MTLYGEETKNLFWILGNETRFQIIMQLVNNLDGLSISKIAKNLETTIPNINKSADLLRRYNIIQKDGNNVCHLTSFGKRVTTHIGFFNFISESKDYFDNHDIGNLPGEFAQRMTVFADSERIQGVPLISAKEKEMLCNSKEYMHSILYEAKFDTDLLSTMKKKLDEGIKIMTVYGKNSIIHPDSKKIFKDAGLGQYVINGQMSRKDKNFNIQVSVVVTDNESLVMFPNTNGKVDTTEAFYGRSKELQIWCEQYFQYCLDTE
;
A
#
# COMPACT_ATOMS: atom_id res chain seq x y z
N MET A 1 5.64 2.73 33.83
CA MET A 1 4.72 1.75 33.21
C MET A 1 5.34 1.33 31.91
N THR A 2 5.90 0.13 31.78
CA THR A 2 6.49 -0.37 30.55
C THR A 2 5.34 -0.65 29.59
N LEU A 3 5.25 0.09 28.48
CA LEU A 3 4.21 -0.06 27.45
C LEU A 3 4.23 -1.45 26.76
N TYR A 4 5.35 -2.18 26.90
CA TYR A 4 5.57 -3.47 26.25
C TYR A 4 6.10 -4.49 27.26
N GLY A 5 5.53 -5.70 27.23
CA GLY A 5 5.93 -6.80 28.09
C GLY A 5 7.24 -7.46 27.67
N GLU A 6 7.82 -8.27 28.55
CA GLU A 6 9.03 -9.07 28.31
C GLU A 6 8.86 -9.98 27.07
N GLU A 7 7.64 -10.47 26.83
CA GLU A 7 7.30 -11.30 25.66
C GLU A 7 7.54 -10.58 24.31
N THR A 8 7.20 -9.29 24.23
CA THR A 8 7.45 -8.49 22.99
C THR A 8 8.96 -8.35 22.75
N LYS A 9 9.74 -8.05 23.77
CA LYS A 9 11.20 -7.98 23.68
C LYS A 9 11.79 -9.31 23.21
N ASN A 10 11.33 -10.42 23.79
CA ASN A 10 11.75 -11.76 23.40
C ASN A 10 11.40 -12.08 21.95
N LEU A 11 10.22 -11.65 21.45
CA LEU A 11 9.82 -11.81 20.08
C LEU A 11 10.79 -11.09 19.12
N PHE A 12 11.11 -9.82 19.38
CA PHE A 12 12.09 -9.10 18.57
C PHE A 12 13.49 -9.74 18.61
N TRP A 13 13.93 -10.23 19.78
CA TRP A 13 15.19 -10.93 19.90
C TRP A 13 15.21 -12.24 19.09
N ILE A 14 14.13 -13.01 19.10
CA ILE A 14 14.07 -14.26 18.33
C ILE A 14 14.06 -14.00 16.83
N LEU A 15 13.37 -12.95 16.37
CA LEU A 15 13.29 -12.57 14.96
C LEU A 15 14.57 -11.90 14.45
N GLY A 16 15.30 -11.18 15.28
CA GLY A 16 16.48 -10.40 14.91
C GLY A 16 17.76 -11.22 14.64
N ASN A 17 17.69 -12.54 14.55
CA ASN A 17 18.84 -13.39 14.16
C ASN A 17 18.69 -13.88 12.72
N GLU A 18 19.72 -13.69 11.92
CA GLU A 18 19.77 -14.01 10.50
C GLU A 18 19.27 -15.42 10.17
N THR A 19 19.87 -16.45 10.78
CA THR A 19 19.50 -17.84 10.50
C THR A 19 18.03 -18.12 10.85
N ARG A 20 17.53 -17.62 11.96
CA ARG A 20 16.12 -17.80 12.38
C ARG A 20 15.18 -17.06 11.45
N PHE A 21 15.51 -15.83 11.06
CA PHE A 21 14.74 -15.06 10.12
C PHE A 21 14.65 -15.76 8.77
N GLN A 22 15.76 -16.24 8.24
CA GLN A 22 15.82 -16.99 6.99
C GLN A 22 14.99 -18.28 7.02
N ILE A 23 15.01 -19.04 8.14
CA ILE A 23 14.15 -20.22 8.34
C ILE A 23 12.67 -19.80 8.23
N ILE A 24 12.28 -18.74 8.91
CA ILE A 24 10.89 -18.22 8.89
C ILE A 24 10.49 -17.86 7.46
N MET A 25 11.33 -17.09 6.74
CA MET A 25 11.02 -16.67 5.37
C MET A 25 10.90 -17.86 4.40
N GLN A 26 11.71 -18.90 4.55
CA GLN A 26 11.53 -20.12 3.77
C GLN A 26 10.17 -20.81 4.05
N LEU A 27 9.72 -20.81 5.31
CA LEU A 27 8.44 -21.41 5.69
C LEU A 27 7.23 -20.56 5.28
N VAL A 28 7.38 -19.23 5.19
CA VAL A 28 6.36 -18.34 4.60
C VAL A 28 6.12 -18.69 3.12
N ASN A 29 7.21 -18.93 2.38
CA ASN A 29 7.16 -19.23 0.95
C ASN A 29 6.85 -20.73 0.63
N ASN A 30 6.75 -21.58 1.65
CA ASN A 30 6.51 -23.03 1.50
C ASN A 30 5.43 -23.48 2.49
N LEU A 31 4.17 -23.33 2.10
CA LEU A 31 3.01 -23.62 2.97
C LEU A 31 2.93 -25.09 3.42
N ASP A 32 3.45 -26.01 2.59
CA ASP A 32 3.54 -27.44 2.90
C ASP A 32 4.64 -27.78 3.91
N GLY A 33 5.41 -26.78 4.34
CA GLY A 33 6.52 -26.94 5.26
C GLY A 33 7.80 -27.45 4.59
N LEU A 34 8.88 -27.48 5.37
CA LEU A 34 10.20 -27.91 4.91
C LEU A 34 10.89 -28.79 5.97
N SER A 35 11.57 -29.85 5.53
CA SER A 35 12.46 -30.63 6.40
C SER A 35 13.72 -29.83 6.77
N ILE A 36 14.29 -30.13 7.94
CA ILE A 36 15.54 -29.50 8.41
C ILE A 36 16.68 -29.63 7.40
N SER A 37 16.79 -30.79 6.74
CA SER A 37 17.82 -31.03 5.71
C SER A 37 17.61 -30.14 4.49
N LYS A 38 16.37 -29.92 4.07
CA LYS A 38 16.05 -29.04 2.93
C LYS A 38 16.33 -27.59 3.27
N ILE A 39 15.95 -27.14 4.48
CA ILE A 39 16.27 -25.79 4.96
C ILE A 39 17.79 -25.59 5.02
N ALA A 40 18.54 -26.55 5.57
CA ALA A 40 20.00 -26.49 5.67
C ALA A 40 20.66 -26.39 4.29
N LYS A 41 20.18 -27.17 3.31
CA LYS A 41 20.64 -27.11 1.93
C LYS A 41 20.35 -25.75 1.28
N ASN A 42 19.14 -25.23 1.42
CA ASN A 42 18.72 -23.96 0.83
C ASN A 42 19.50 -22.76 1.42
N LEU A 43 19.88 -22.84 2.70
CA LEU A 43 20.61 -21.78 3.40
C LEU A 43 22.14 -22.00 3.38
N GLU A 44 22.62 -23.01 2.65
CA GLU A 44 24.05 -23.36 2.54
C GLU A 44 24.73 -23.47 3.92
N THR A 45 24.03 -24.07 4.87
CA THR A 45 24.50 -24.21 6.26
C THR A 45 24.38 -25.65 6.76
N THR A 46 24.86 -25.91 7.98
CA THR A 46 24.85 -27.25 8.56
C THR A 46 23.53 -27.61 9.21
N ILE A 47 23.17 -28.90 9.16
CA ILE A 47 21.97 -29.42 9.84
C ILE A 47 21.97 -29.11 11.35
N PRO A 48 23.09 -29.26 12.11
CA PRO A 48 23.12 -28.87 13.53
C PRO A 48 22.78 -27.41 13.80
N ASN A 49 23.26 -26.49 12.93
CA ASN A 49 22.94 -25.05 13.06
C ASN A 49 21.45 -24.77 12.87
N ILE A 50 20.84 -25.39 11.83
CA ILE A 50 19.39 -25.26 11.62
C ILE A 50 18.61 -25.89 12.75
N ASN A 51 18.99 -27.05 13.27
CA ASN A 51 18.30 -27.66 14.42
C ASN A 51 18.30 -26.75 15.64
N LYS A 52 19.45 -26.16 16.00
CA LYS A 52 19.56 -25.20 17.13
C LYS A 52 18.63 -24.00 16.95
N SER A 53 18.59 -23.43 15.75
CA SER A 53 17.74 -22.28 15.42
C SER A 53 16.26 -22.66 15.40
N ALA A 54 15.92 -23.81 14.83
CA ALA A 54 14.55 -24.33 14.77
C ALA A 54 14.02 -24.67 16.19
N ASP A 55 14.85 -25.23 17.06
CA ASP A 55 14.47 -25.53 18.46
C ASP A 55 14.14 -24.26 19.24
N LEU A 56 14.89 -23.17 19.02
CA LEU A 56 14.53 -21.87 19.58
C LEU A 56 13.21 -21.37 19.03
N LEU A 57 13.01 -21.37 17.72
CA LEU A 57 11.74 -20.97 17.09
C LEU A 57 10.55 -21.79 17.61
N ARG A 58 10.74 -23.08 17.89
CA ARG A 58 9.72 -23.93 18.52
C ARG A 58 9.40 -23.54 19.94
N ARG A 59 10.41 -23.26 20.77
CA ARG A 59 10.23 -22.80 22.16
C ARG A 59 9.41 -21.51 22.23
N TYR A 60 9.57 -20.64 21.23
CA TYR A 60 8.81 -19.40 21.10
C TYR A 60 7.53 -19.57 20.28
N ASN A 61 7.12 -20.81 20.03
CA ASN A 61 5.89 -21.15 19.31
C ASN A 61 5.74 -20.51 17.91
N ILE A 62 6.85 -20.14 17.27
CA ILE A 62 6.84 -19.60 15.92
C ILE A 62 6.65 -20.72 14.87
N ILE A 63 7.35 -21.85 15.08
CA ILE A 63 7.24 -23.02 14.22
C ILE A 63 6.89 -24.27 15.02
N GLN A 64 6.41 -25.29 14.34
CA GLN A 64 6.19 -26.64 14.87
C GLN A 64 6.79 -27.68 13.91
N LYS A 65 7.07 -28.88 14.41
CA LYS A 65 7.43 -30.05 13.58
C LYS A 65 6.28 -31.05 13.60
N ASP A 66 5.98 -31.61 12.45
CA ASP A 66 5.04 -32.73 12.34
C ASP A 66 5.69 -34.09 12.64
N GLY A 67 4.90 -35.16 12.51
CA GLY A 67 5.38 -36.55 12.71
C GLY A 67 6.46 -37.00 11.72
N ASN A 68 6.63 -36.30 10.61
CA ASN A 68 7.64 -36.58 9.56
C ASN A 68 8.87 -35.65 9.69
N ASN A 69 9.02 -34.96 10.80
CA ASN A 69 10.09 -33.96 11.03
C ASN A 69 10.08 -32.78 10.04
N VAL A 70 8.94 -32.47 9.42
CA VAL A 70 8.75 -31.28 8.60
C VAL A 70 8.38 -30.10 9.48
N CYS A 71 9.05 -28.97 9.28
CA CYS A 71 8.78 -27.71 9.99
C CYS A 71 7.68 -26.94 9.29
N HIS A 72 6.73 -26.42 10.07
CA HIS A 72 5.65 -25.54 9.62
C HIS A 72 5.55 -24.33 10.53
N LEU A 73 5.05 -23.21 10.02
CA LEU A 73 4.65 -22.10 10.86
C LEU A 73 3.42 -22.48 11.71
N THR A 74 3.44 -22.15 13.00
CA THR A 74 2.25 -22.23 13.84
C THR A 74 1.25 -21.14 13.47
N SER A 75 0.03 -21.18 14.02
CA SER A 75 -0.94 -20.08 13.87
C SER A 75 -0.39 -18.76 14.43
N PHE A 76 0.35 -18.80 15.54
CA PHE A 76 1.04 -17.64 16.09
C PHE A 76 2.16 -17.16 15.15
N GLY A 77 3.01 -18.08 14.66
CA GLY A 77 4.07 -17.75 13.69
C GLY A 77 3.51 -17.08 12.43
N LYS A 78 2.40 -17.59 11.88
CA LYS A 78 1.72 -16.96 10.73
C LYS A 78 1.26 -15.54 11.03
N ARG A 79 0.74 -15.28 12.24
CA ARG A 79 0.35 -13.91 12.65
C ARG A 79 1.55 -12.98 12.78
N VAL A 80 2.64 -13.46 13.38
CA VAL A 80 3.88 -12.68 13.48
C VAL A 80 4.43 -12.33 12.09
N THR A 81 4.45 -13.30 11.17
CA THR A 81 5.02 -13.09 9.82
C THR A 81 4.21 -12.14 8.96
N THR A 82 2.89 -11.97 9.20
CA THR A 82 2.09 -10.95 8.49
C THR A 82 2.58 -9.53 8.70
N HIS A 83 3.33 -9.25 9.77
CA HIS A 83 3.87 -7.93 10.05
C HIS A 83 5.30 -7.71 9.49
N ILE A 84 5.96 -8.77 9.02
CA ILE A 84 7.33 -8.65 8.46
C ILE A 84 7.34 -7.75 7.22
N GLY A 85 6.36 -7.87 6.35
CA GLY A 85 6.24 -7.01 5.16
C GLY A 85 6.12 -5.52 5.50
N PHE A 86 5.43 -5.18 6.59
CA PHE A 86 5.35 -3.81 7.08
C PHE A 86 6.72 -3.29 7.57
N PHE A 87 7.45 -4.09 8.35
CA PHE A 87 8.79 -3.72 8.79
C PHE A 87 9.76 -3.59 7.60
N ASN A 88 9.64 -4.46 6.60
CA ASN A 88 10.42 -4.37 5.37
C ASN A 88 10.13 -3.05 4.64
N PHE A 89 8.86 -2.74 4.40
CA PHE A 89 8.43 -1.50 3.76
C PHE A 89 8.99 -0.25 4.45
N ILE A 90 8.85 -0.17 5.79
CA ILE A 90 9.40 0.97 6.55
C ILE A 90 10.92 1.03 6.46
N SER A 91 11.60 -0.12 6.56
CA SER A 91 13.07 -0.18 6.56
C SER A 91 13.65 0.20 5.20
N GLU A 92 13.04 -0.24 4.11
CA GLU A 92 13.43 0.10 2.74
C GLU A 92 13.05 1.53 2.35
N SER A 93 12.01 2.10 2.99
CA SER A 93 11.54 3.46 2.76
C SER A 93 12.00 4.43 3.86
N LYS A 94 13.08 4.13 4.58
CA LYS A 94 13.54 4.95 5.70
C LYS A 94 13.78 6.41 5.32
N ASP A 95 14.45 6.64 4.19
CA ASP A 95 14.71 7.98 3.66
C ASP A 95 13.43 8.76 3.31
N TYR A 96 12.39 8.05 2.90
CA TYR A 96 11.07 8.63 2.69
C TYR A 96 10.46 9.10 4.02
N PHE A 97 10.47 8.25 5.04
CA PHE A 97 9.91 8.55 6.37
C PHE A 97 10.72 9.57 7.19
N ASP A 98 11.93 9.95 6.76
CA ASP A 98 12.65 11.08 7.35
C ASP A 98 11.90 12.42 7.14
N ASN A 99 11.10 12.53 6.07
CA ASN A 99 10.37 13.74 5.69
C ASN A 99 8.85 13.55 5.55
N HIS A 100 8.35 12.33 5.68
CA HIS A 100 6.94 11.99 5.52
C HIS A 100 6.39 11.24 6.73
N ASP A 101 5.06 11.26 6.83
CA ASP A 101 4.28 10.51 7.80
C ASP A 101 3.17 9.74 7.05
N ILE A 102 2.55 8.77 7.71
CA ILE A 102 1.34 8.10 7.19
C ILE A 102 0.07 8.95 7.40
N GLY A 103 0.20 10.12 8.02
CA GLY A 103 -0.92 10.99 8.37
C GLY A 103 -1.82 10.38 9.46
N ASN A 104 -3.01 10.96 9.62
CA ASN A 104 -4.03 10.45 10.53
C ASN A 104 -4.88 9.36 9.86
N LEU A 105 -4.25 8.37 9.26
CA LEU A 105 -4.96 7.21 8.72
C LEU A 105 -5.77 6.52 9.82
N PRO A 106 -7.03 6.14 9.58
CA PRO A 106 -7.76 5.27 10.49
C PRO A 106 -6.95 3.99 10.77
N GLY A 107 -7.04 3.47 12.00
CA GLY A 107 -6.22 2.35 12.46
C GLY A 107 -6.28 1.12 11.55
N GLU A 108 -7.43 0.86 10.95
CA GLU A 108 -7.61 -0.25 9.99
C GLU A 108 -6.77 -0.11 8.71
N PHE A 109 -6.51 1.11 8.24
CA PHE A 109 -5.63 1.37 7.10
C PHE A 109 -4.16 1.38 7.51
N ALA A 110 -3.84 2.04 8.64
CA ALA A 110 -2.48 2.10 9.18
C ALA A 110 -1.91 0.70 9.49
N GLN A 111 -2.72 -0.23 10.00
CA GLN A 111 -2.30 -1.60 10.30
C GLN A 111 -2.03 -2.45 9.05
N ARG A 112 -2.48 -2.02 7.88
CA ARG A 112 -2.37 -2.74 6.61
C ARG A 112 -1.32 -2.16 5.66
N MET A 113 -0.41 -1.32 6.15
CA MET A 113 0.66 -0.71 5.34
C MET A 113 1.61 -1.72 4.67
N THR A 114 1.57 -2.98 5.09
CA THR A 114 2.25 -4.10 4.40
C THR A 114 1.92 -4.17 2.89
N VAL A 115 0.74 -3.69 2.47
CA VAL A 115 0.32 -3.69 1.06
C VAL A 115 1.22 -2.84 0.17
N PHE A 116 2.02 -1.95 0.75
CA PHE A 116 2.99 -1.12 0.02
C PHE A 116 4.36 -1.79 -0.17
N ALA A 117 4.59 -2.99 0.38
CA ALA A 117 5.90 -3.66 0.33
C ALA A 117 6.43 -3.89 -1.10
N ASP A 118 5.51 -4.13 -2.06
CA ASP A 118 5.86 -4.37 -3.47
C ASP A 118 5.57 -3.15 -4.36
N SER A 119 5.38 -1.96 -3.78
CA SER A 119 5.11 -0.75 -4.55
C SER A 119 6.39 -0.06 -5.00
N GLU A 120 6.34 0.52 -6.20
CA GLU A 120 7.39 1.37 -6.75
C GLU A 120 7.24 2.80 -6.22
N ARG A 121 8.33 3.40 -5.75
CA ARG A 121 8.36 4.82 -5.38
C ARG A 121 8.67 5.66 -6.61
N ILE A 122 7.77 6.57 -6.95
CA ILE A 122 7.91 7.53 -8.06
C ILE A 122 8.21 8.90 -7.48
N GLN A 123 9.26 9.55 -7.97
CA GLN A 123 9.70 10.86 -7.53
C GLN A 123 9.63 11.89 -8.66
N GLY A 124 9.07 13.04 -8.37
CA GLY A 124 8.93 14.18 -9.27
C GLY A 124 7.55 14.32 -9.89
N VAL A 125 7.00 15.53 -9.79
CA VAL A 125 5.67 15.89 -10.30
C VAL A 125 5.44 15.47 -11.76
N PRO A 126 6.39 15.65 -12.70
CA PRO A 126 6.16 15.24 -14.09
C PRO A 126 5.98 13.73 -14.26
N LEU A 127 6.74 12.92 -13.49
CA LEU A 127 6.66 11.46 -13.56
C LEU A 127 5.35 10.95 -12.94
N ILE A 128 4.92 11.55 -11.83
CA ILE A 128 3.64 11.23 -11.20
C ILE A 128 2.48 11.56 -12.13
N SER A 129 2.46 12.77 -12.72
CA SER A 129 1.42 13.17 -13.67
C SER A 129 1.38 12.27 -14.92
N ALA A 130 2.56 11.88 -15.43
CA ALA A 130 2.65 10.94 -16.55
C ALA A 130 2.08 9.56 -16.15
N LYS A 131 2.36 9.09 -14.93
CA LYS A 131 1.85 7.83 -14.41
C LYS A 131 0.33 7.87 -14.20
N GLU A 132 -0.22 8.93 -13.62
CA GLU A 132 -1.67 9.11 -13.49
C GLU A 132 -2.39 9.07 -14.85
N LYS A 133 -1.80 9.71 -15.87
CA LYS A 133 -2.31 9.65 -17.24
C LYS A 133 -2.21 8.25 -17.84
N GLU A 134 -1.10 7.53 -17.61
CA GLU A 134 -0.93 6.14 -18.03
C GLU A 134 -1.99 5.24 -17.38
N MET A 135 -2.22 5.36 -16.07
CA MET A 135 -3.25 4.64 -15.33
C MET A 135 -4.64 4.87 -15.91
N LEU A 136 -4.96 6.14 -16.23
CA LEU A 136 -6.22 6.48 -16.89
C LEU A 136 -6.32 5.83 -18.27
N CYS A 137 -5.26 5.86 -19.08
CA CYS A 137 -5.23 5.20 -20.38
C CYS A 137 -5.47 3.68 -20.29
N ASN A 138 -4.90 3.04 -19.27
CA ASN A 138 -4.97 1.60 -19.07
C ASN A 138 -6.29 1.15 -18.43
N SER A 139 -7.03 2.05 -17.75
CA SER A 139 -8.30 1.73 -17.08
C SER A 139 -9.35 1.25 -18.08
N LYS A 140 -10.17 0.28 -17.65
CA LYS A 140 -11.25 -0.31 -18.45
C LYS A 140 -12.64 -0.04 -17.88
N GLU A 141 -12.74 0.14 -16.56
CA GLU A 141 -14.02 0.27 -15.88
C GLU A 141 -14.15 1.61 -15.15
N TYR A 142 -13.15 1.99 -14.37
CA TYR A 142 -13.23 3.20 -13.54
C TYR A 142 -11.86 3.80 -13.20
N MET A 143 -11.91 5.07 -12.78
CA MET A 143 -10.85 5.75 -12.05
C MET A 143 -11.45 6.49 -10.87
N HIS A 144 -11.10 6.09 -9.66
CA HIS A 144 -11.47 6.77 -8.42
C HIS A 144 -10.28 7.53 -7.85
N SER A 145 -10.52 8.73 -7.34
CA SER A 145 -9.44 9.54 -6.80
C SER A 145 -9.85 10.35 -5.57
N ILE A 146 -8.93 10.49 -4.63
CA ILE A 146 -8.96 11.43 -3.52
C ILE A 146 -7.82 12.40 -3.78
N LEU A 147 -8.12 13.66 -4.15
CA LEU A 147 -7.11 14.60 -4.61
C LEU A 147 -6.91 15.75 -3.64
N TYR A 148 -5.65 15.87 -3.17
CA TYR A 148 -5.21 17.07 -2.47
C TYR A 148 -5.00 18.24 -3.44
N GLU A 149 -4.44 18.00 -4.62
CA GLU A 149 -4.22 19.00 -5.67
C GLU A 149 -4.77 18.49 -7.00
N ALA A 150 -5.62 19.30 -7.63
CA ALA A 150 -6.16 19.00 -8.95
C ALA A 150 -5.33 19.72 -10.03
N LYS A 151 -4.59 18.96 -10.83
CA LYS A 151 -3.82 19.44 -11.97
C LYS A 151 -4.57 19.13 -13.26
N PHE A 152 -4.79 20.15 -14.08
CA PHE A 152 -5.47 19.98 -15.35
C PHE A 152 -4.58 20.52 -16.47
N ASP A 153 -4.00 19.63 -17.24
CA ASP A 153 -3.37 19.95 -18.51
C ASP A 153 -4.24 19.47 -19.68
N THR A 154 -3.98 20.02 -20.86
CA THR A 154 -4.77 19.72 -22.08
C THR A 154 -4.74 18.24 -22.43
N ASP A 155 -3.61 17.59 -22.21
CA ASP A 155 -3.41 16.18 -22.54
C ASP A 155 -4.20 15.26 -21.62
N LEU A 156 -4.20 15.56 -20.30
CA LEU A 156 -5.00 14.83 -19.32
C LEU A 156 -6.50 14.96 -19.64
N LEU A 157 -6.98 16.19 -19.92
CA LEU A 157 -8.37 16.43 -20.25
C LEU A 157 -8.81 15.69 -21.53
N SER A 158 -7.97 15.68 -22.57
CA SER A 158 -8.23 14.95 -23.79
C SER A 158 -8.29 13.43 -23.55
N THR A 159 -7.39 12.91 -22.70
CA THR A 159 -7.38 11.51 -22.29
C THR A 159 -8.62 11.14 -21.49
N MET A 160 -9.02 12.00 -20.54
CA MET A 160 -10.25 11.82 -19.75
C MET A 160 -11.47 11.73 -20.67
N LYS A 161 -11.58 12.66 -21.63
CA LYS A 161 -12.69 12.65 -22.58
C LYS A 161 -12.75 11.36 -23.38
N LYS A 162 -11.62 10.94 -23.95
CA LYS A 162 -11.53 9.68 -24.71
C LYS A 162 -11.97 8.49 -23.87
N LYS A 163 -11.49 8.39 -22.63
CA LYS A 163 -11.81 7.27 -21.74
C LYS A 163 -13.28 7.28 -21.29
N LEU A 164 -13.85 8.45 -21.07
CA LEU A 164 -15.29 8.61 -20.81
C LEU A 164 -16.13 8.22 -22.02
N ASP A 165 -15.68 8.53 -23.25
CA ASP A 165 -16.32 8.06 -24.50
C ASP A 165 -16.26 6.51 -24.63
N GLU A 166 -15.21 5.88 -24.09
CA GLU A 166 -15.06 4.42 -24.00
C GLU A 166 -15.96 3.80 -22.91
N GLY A 167 -16.62 4.61 -22.08
CA GLY A 167 -17.59 4.17 -21.06
C GLY A 167 -17.06 4.05 -19.65
N ILE A 168 -15.79 4.42 -19.35
CA ILE A 168 -15.28 4.39 -17.98
C ILE A 168 -16.02 5.39 -17.08
N LYS A 169 -15.97 5.14 -15.78
CA LYS A 169 -16.49 6.05 -14.75
C LYS A 169 -15.36 6.74 -14.02
N ILE A 170 -15.47 8.04 -13.80
CA ILE A 170 -14.50 8.82 -13.03
C ILE A 170 -15.21 9.43 -11.83
N MET A 171 -14.71 9.14 -10.62
CA MET A 171 -15.20 9.75 -9.38
C MET A 171 -14.06 10.35 -8.59
N THR A 172 -14.21 11.62 -8.20
CA THR A 172 -13.18 12.33 -7.44
C THR A 172 -13.74 12.90 -6.16
N VAL A 173 -13.03 12.67 -5.05
CA VAL A 173 -13.28 13.25 -3.74
C VAL A 173 -12.29 14.39 -3.49
N TYR A 174 -12.78 15.53 -3.08
CA TYR A 174 -11.99 16.69 -2.61
C TYR A 174 -12.31 16.99 -1.16
N GLY A 175 -11.31 17.40 -0.40
CA GLY A 175 -11.48 17.89 0.97
C GLY A 175 -11.41 19.41 1.07
N LYS A 176 -11.57 19.94 2.28
CA LYS A 176 -11.47 21.39 2.56
C LYS A 176 -10.15 22.02 2.14
N ASN A 177 -9.06 21.26 2.28
CA ASN A 177 -7.70 21.69 1.98
C ASN A 177 -7.26 21.40 0.55
N SER A 178 -8.16 20.89 -0.29
CA SER A 178 -7.81 20.57 -1.68
C SER A 178 -7.55 21.83 -2.48
N ILE A 179 -6.45 21.83 -3.23
CA ILE A 179 -6.05 22.92 -4.10
C ILE A 179 -6.67 22.68 -5.48
N ILE A 180 -7.66 23.52 -5.82
CA ILE A 180 -8.40 23.43 -7.08
C ILE A 180 -8.26 24.75 -7.81
N HIS A 181 -7.90 24.69 -9.10
CA HIS A 181 -7.79 25.90 -9.91
C HIS A 181 -9.13 26.64 -9.94
N PRO A 182 -9.16 27.99 -9.74
CA PRO A 182 -10.42 28.77 -9.72
C PRO A 182 -11.27 28.58 -10.97
N ASP A 183 -10.63 28.47 -12.16
CA ASP A 183 -11.30 28.29 -13.43
C ASP A 183 -11.61 26.83 -13.76
N SER A 184 -11.45 25.89 -12.84
CA SER A 184 -11.66 24.46 -13.09
C SER A 184 -12.98 24.15 -13.79
N LYS A 185 -14.09 24.78 -13.35
CA LYS A 185 -15.41 24.59 -13.98
C LYS A 185 -15.42 25.03 -15.44
N LYS A 186 -14.76 26.15 -15.78
CA LYS A 186 -14.64 26.64 -17.15
C LYS A 186 -13.77 25.71 -17.97
N ILE A 187 -12.61 25.29 -17.45
CA ILE A 187 -11.68 24.35 -18.08
C ILE A 187 -12.41 23.06 -18.45
N PHE A 188 -13.18 22.46 -17.53
CA PHE A 188 -13.95 21.25 -17.79
C PHE A 188 -15.05 21.46 -18.85
N LYS A 189 -15.73 22.61 -18.81
CA LYS A 189 -16.74 22.95 -19.81
C LYS A 189 -16.12 23.10 -21.20
N ASP A 190 -15.03 23.85 -21.31
CA ASP A 190 -14.32 24.09 -22.57
C ASP A 190 -13.73 22.80 -23.15
N ALA A 191 -13.33 21.84 -22.30
CA ALA A 191 -12.91 20.49 -22.70
C ALA A 191 -14.08 19.57 -23.14
N GLY A 192 -15.34 20.02 -23.00
CA GLY A 192 -16.52 19.26 -23.35
C GLY A 192 -16.87 18.13 -22.37
N LEU A 193 -16.38 18.21 -21.12
CA LEU A 193 -16.61 17.18 -20.09
C LEU A 193 -17.97 17.29 -19.38
N GLY A 194 -18.70 18.37 -19.58
CA GLY A 194 -19.98 18.62 -18.88
C GLY A 194 -21.04 17.55 -19.12
N GLN A 195 -21.10 16.95 -20.31
CA GLN A 195 -22.06 15.88 -20.64
C GLN A 195 -21.88 14.63 -19.76
N TYR A 196 -20.63 14.29 -19.37
CA TYR A 196 -20.34 13.11 -18.55
C TYR A 196 -20.68 13.32 -17.08
N VAL A 197 -20.76 14.57 -16.64
CA VAL A 197 -21.32 14.92 -15.30
C VAL A 197 -22.84 14.74 -15.32
N ILE A 198 -23.52 15.17 -16.40
CA ILE A 198 -24.98 15.08 -16.55
C ILE A 198 -25.42 13.61 -16.62
N ASN A 199 -24.72 12.76 -17.36
CA ASN A 199 -25.06 11.34 -17.51
C ASN A 199 -24.54 10.46 -16.35
N GLY A 200 -23.84 11.03 -15.37
CA GLY A 200 -23.33 10.31 -14.18
C GLY A 200 -22.05 9.48 -14.38
N GLN A 201 -21.40 9.55 -15.54
CA GLN A 201 -20.12 8.88 -15.75
C GLN A 201 -18.98 9.60 -15.04
N MET A 202 -19.09 10.91 -14.85
CA MET A 202 -18.14 11.71 -14.10
C MET A 202 -18.82 12.33 -12.90
N SER A 203 -18.25 12.18 -11.70
CA SER A 203 -18.79 12.75 -10.48
C SER A 203 -17.70 13.34 -9.60
N ARG A 204 -18.10 14.38 -8.84
CA ARG A 204 -17.26 15.04 -7.86
C ARG A 204 -17.99 15.08 -6.53
N LYS A 205 -17.25 14.82 -5.45
CA LYS A 205 -17.73 14.97 -4.08
C LYS A 205 -16.81 15.90 -3.31
N ASP A 206 -17.36 16.96 -2.76
CA ASP A 206 -16.64 17.88 -1.88
C ASP A 206 -16.98 17.52 -0.43
N LYS A 207 -15.95 17.31 0.39
CA LYS A 207 -16.06 16.83 1.77
C LYS A 207 -15.56 17.84 2.78
N ASN A 208 -16.09 17.74 4.00
CA ASN A 208 -15.83 18.70 5.08
C ASN A 208 -14.63 18.30 5.98
N PHE A 209 -13.75 17.44 5.52
CA PHE A 209 -12.52 17.07 6.20
C PHE A 209 -11.27 17.45 5.38
N ASN A 210 -10.10 17.41 6.02
CA ASN A 210 -8.82 17.64 5.36
C ASN A 210 -8.29 16.33 4.78
N ILE A 211 -8.00 16.30 3.48
CA ILE A 211 -7.28 15.20 2.86
C ILE A 211 -5.86 15.17 3.41
N GLN A 212 -5.45 14.01 3.90
CA GLN A 212 -4.12 13.74 4.40
C GLN A 212 -3.35 12.76 3.51
N VAL A 213 -4.07 11.88 2.83
CA VAL A 213 -3.50 10.92 1.88
C VAL A 213 -4.26 11.06 0.57
N SER A 214 -3.56 11.33 -0.53
CA SER A 214 -4.13 11.30 -1.88
C SER A 214 -4.03 9.91 -2.46
N VAL A 215 -5.08 9.48 -3.12
CA VAL A 215 -5.17 8.17 -3.77
C VAL A 215 -5.71 8.33 -5.18
N VAL A 216 -5.11 7.63 -6.11
CA VAL A 216 -5.67 7.36 -7.45
C VAL A 216 -5.71 5.86 -7.63
N VAL A 217 -6.86 5.31 -7.93
CA VAL A 217 -7.07 3.87 -8.12
C VAL A 217 -7.93 3.60 -9.33
N THR A 218 -7.52 2.61 -10.11
CA THR A 218 -8.25 2.09 -11.27
C THR A 218 -8.56 0.61 -11.07
N ASP A 219 -9.19 -0.01 -12.03
CA ASP A 219 -9.47 -1.46 -12.02
C ASP A 219 -8.21 -2.34 -11.97
N ASN A 220 -7.00 -1.80 -12.16
CA ASN A 220 -5.76 -2.59 -12.20
C ASN A 220 -4.49 -1.91 -11.66
N GLU A 221 -4.56 -0.64 -11.26
CA GLU A 221 -3.40 0.15 -10.83
C GLU A 221 -3.77 1.09 -9.68
N SER A 222 -2.82 1.37 -8.81
CA SER A 222 -3.01 2.26 -7.66
C SER A 222 -1.80 3.15 -7.45
N LEU A 223 -2.05 4.40 -7.05
CA LEU A 223 -1.04 5.40 -6.72
C LEU A 223 -1.45 6.12 -5.44
N VAL A 224 -0.52 6.24 -4.50
CA VAL A 224 -0.77 6.82 -3.17
C VAL A 224 0.31 7.83 -2.84
N MET A 225 -0.11 9.01 -2.37
CA MET A 225 0.77 10.09 -1.90
C MET A 225 0.46 10.38 -0.43
N PHE A 226 1.46 10.26 0.43
CA PHE A 226 1.35 10.53 1.86
C PHE A 226 1.71 11.98 2.20
N PRO A 227 1.36 12.45 3.39
CA PRO A 227 1.71 13.78 3.83
C PRO A 227 3.20 13.86 4.22
N ASN A 228 3.77 15.04 4.04
CA ASN A 228 5.04 15.39 4.68
C ASN A 228 4.86 15.60 6.19
N THR A 229 5.97 15.78 6.91
CA THR A 229 5.97 16.00 8.38
C THR A 229 5.20 17.24 8.82
N ASN A 230 4.82 18.14 7.89
CA ASN A 230 3.95 19.30 8.17
C ASN A 230 2.45 18.98 7.97
N GLY A 231 2.10 17.73 7.70
CA GLY A 231 0.73 17.28 7.51
C GLY A 231 0.09 17.66 6.17
N LYS A 232 0.88 18.11 5.19
CA LYS A 232 0.41 18.39 3.83
C LYS A 232 0.76 17.23 2.91
N VAL A 233 -0.18 16.78 2.08
CA VAL A 233 0.11 15.76 1.07
C VAL A 233 1.26 16.22 0.18
N ASP A 234 2.29 15.39 0.07
CA ASP A 234 3.39 15.65 -0.84
C ASP A 234 3.05 15.11 -2.23
N THR A 235 2.83 16.03 -3.17
CA THR A 235 2.53 15.68 -4.57
C THR A 235 3.78 15.48 -5.43
N THR A 236 4.96 15.46 -4.81
CA THR A 236 6.25 15.23 -5.48
C THR A 236 6.75 13.80 -5.36
N GLU A 237 6.15 13.00 -4.46
CA GLU A 237 6.47 11.59 -4.26
C GLU A 237 5.22 10.74 -4.11
N ALA A 238 5.23 9.56 -4.73
CA ALA A 238 4.11 8.64 -4.71
C ALA A 238 4.57 7.18 -4.66
N PHE A 239 3.75 6.31 -4.05
CA PHE A 239 3.85 4.86 -4.15
C PHE A 239 2.87 4.35 -5.20
N TYR A 240 3.38 3.62 -6.17
CA TYR A 240 2.61 3.03 -7.26
C TYR A 240 2.70 1.51 -7.23
N GLY A 241 1.60 0.82 -7.52
CA GLY A 241 1.60 -0.63 -7.60
C GLY A 241 0.39 -1.21 -8.31
N ARG A 242 0.51 -2.51 -8.63
CA ARG A 242 -0.49 -3.32 -9.34
C ARG A 242 -0.98 -4.51 -8.52
N SER A 243 -0.53 -4.63 -7.27
CA SER A 243 -0.98 -5.73 -6.41
C SER A 243 -2.46 -5.59 -6.08
N LYS A 244 -3.15 -6.72 -6.01
CA LYS A 244 -4.58 -6.75 -5.67
C LYS A 244 -4.84 -6.23 -4.26
N GLU A 245 -3.92 -6.47 -3.35
CA GLU A 245 -3.96 -6.03 -1.95
C GLU A 245 -3.90 -4.50 -1.85
N LEU A 246 -3.00 -3.85 -2.60
CA LEU A 246 -2.90 -2.40 -2.66
C LEU A 246 -4.15 -1.78 -3.30
N GLN A 247 -4.65 -2.38 -4.38
CA GLN A 247 -5.89 -1.95 -5.02
C GLN A 247 -7.06 -1.99 -4.04
N ILE A 248 -7.27 -3.10 -3.34
CA ILE A 248 -8.33 -3.24 -2.33
C ILE A 248 -8.17 -2.20 -1.21
N TRP A 249 -6.94 -1.95 -0.76
CA TRP A 249 -6.68 -0.93 0.25
C TRP A 249 -7.09 0.46 -0.24
N CYS A 250 -6.70 0.82 -1.45
CA CYS A 250 -7.03 2.12 -2.06
C CYS A 250 -8.54 2.29 -2.27
N GLU A 251 -9.23 1.26 -2.77
CA GLU A 251 -10.69 1.28 -2.95
C GLU A 251 -11.42 1.43 -1.62
N GLN A 252 -11.02 0.70 -0.59
CA GLN A 252 -11.62 0.80 0.73
C GLN A 252 -11.36 2.17 1.37
N TYR A 253 -10.15 2.74 1.20
CA TYR A 253 -9.86 4.07 1.68
C TYR A 253 -10.64 5.15 0.91
N PHE A 254 -10.79 4.99 -0.41
CA PHE A 254 -11.66 5.84 -1.21
C PHE A 254 -13.11 5.79 -0.71
N GLN A 255 -13.66 4.59 -0.51
CA GLN A 255 -15.01 4.43 0.00
C GLN A 255 -15.17 5.02 1.41
N TYR A 256 -14.21 4.80 2.30
CA TYR A 256 -14.19 5.43 3.62
C TYR A 256 -14.28 6.97 3.53
N CYS A 257 -13.47 7.58 2.68
CA CYS A 257 -13.51 9.03 2.46
C CYS A 257 -14.81 9.49 1.79
N LEU A 258 -15.39 8.66 0.93
CA LEU A 258 -16.67 8.94 0.27
C LEU A 258 -17.83 8.91 1.28
N ASP A 259 -17.80 8.03 2.27
CA ASP A 259 -18.86 7.84 3.27
C ASP A 259 -18.70 8.77 4.49
N THR A 260 -17.50 9.28 4.74
CA THR A 260 -17.24 10.28 5.80
C THR A 260 -17.92 11.60 5.46
N GLU A 261 -18.61 12.21 6.44
CA GLU A 261 -19.33 13.50 6.29
C GLU A 261 -18.39 14.71 6.18
#